data_05ffbfa0169bd15b9293c1498225fbc6
#
_entry.id   05ffbfa0169bd15b9293c1498225fbc6
#
_cell.length_a   1.000
_cell.length_b   1.000
_cell.length_c   1.000
_cell.angle_alpha   90.00
_cell.angle_beta   90.00
_cell.angle_gamma   90.00
#
_symmetry.space_group_name_H-M   'P 1'
#
loop_
_entity.id
_entity.type
_entity.pdbx_description
1 polymer ?
#
loop_
_entity_poly.entity_id
_entity_poly.type
_entity_poly.pdbx_seq_one_letter_code
_entity_poly.pdbx_strand_id
1 'polypeptide(L)'
;MISEIKNKNYNKIMQFTLNEIQKEIKENSTKVLKENIDLLETLQKVDDNCRLDENIWKLVIEQGWLALDIPESEGGLGFSNTDTAILSEVLGYYIPIIPLFSSGVVFKNLVLNSNENIRNIILPEIISGEKIGTYCVYENDKYSTCSEDISTIITKDKNGYVLNGQKKYVMFGDVSDYF
;
A
#
# COMPACT_ATOMS: atom_id res chain seq x y z
N MET A 1 25.08 11.91 31.84
CA MET A 1 24.06 12.08 30.80
C MET A 1 24.40 11.42 29.47
N ILE A 2 25.64 11.51 28.94
CA ILE A 2 26.04 10.77 27.72
C ILE A 2 26.34 9.28 27.99
N SER A 3 26.75 8.92 29.21
CA SER A 3 27.01 7.53 29.61
C SER A 3 25.72 6.69 29.85
N GLU A 4 24.60 7.33 30.20
CA GLU A 4 23.32 6.64 30.43
C GLU A 4 22.57 6.34 29.14
N ILE A 5 22.80 7.11 28.09
CA ILE A 5 22.21 6.86 26.75
C ILE A 5 22.88 5.65 26.08
N LYS A 6 24.14 5.37 26.37
CA LYS A 6 24.85 4.21 25.80
C LYS A 6 24.40 2.86 26.35
N ASN A 7 23.81 2.81 27.53
CA ASN A 7 23.46 1.52 28.18
C ASN A 7 22.04 1.02 27.88
N LYS A 8 21.17 1.79 27.25
CA LYS A 8 19.79 1.36 26.93
C LYS A 8 19.59 0.73 25.54
N ASN A 9 20.58 0.80 24.64
CA ASN A 9 20.38 0.39 23.23
C ASN A 9 21.24 -0.79 22.75
N TYR A 10 22.07 -1.42 23.58
CA TYR A 10 22.96 -2.49 23.12
C TYR A 10 22.42 -3.91 23.28
N ASN A 11 21.21 -4.11 23.82
CA ASN A 11 20.60 -5.44 23.96
C ASN A 11 19.43 -5.69 22.99
N LYS A 12 19.22 -4.89 21.96
CA LYS A 12 18.39 -5.30 20.84
C LYS A 12 19.25 -6.16 19.92
N ILE A 13 19.39 -7.44 20.27
CA ILE A 13 19.96 -8.46 19.39
C ILE A 13 19.15 -8.35 18.09
N MET A 14 19.82 -8.06 16.96
CA MET A 14 19.19 -8.11 15.65
C MET A 14 18.70 -9.54 15.46
N GLN A 15 17.39 -9.73 15.52
CA GLN A 15 16.74 -11.01 15.23
C GLN A 15 16.66 -11.13 13.71
N PHE A 16 17.41 -12.05 13.14
CA PHE A 16 17.33 -12.42 11.72
C PHE A 16 16.25 -13.49 11.45
N THR A 17 15.52 -13.90 12.49
CA THR A 17 14.44 -14.87 12.40
C THR A 17 13.11 -14.19 12.70
N LEU A 18 12.06 -14.66 12.02
CA LEU A 18 10.70 -14.20 12.29
C LEU A 18 10.33 -14.50 13.75
N ASN A 19 9.70 -13.54 14.42
CA ASN A 19 9.06 -13.77 15.71
C ASN A 19 7.76 -14.58 15.53
N GLU A 20 7.10 -14.97 16.63
CA GLU A 20 5.90 -15.82 16.57
C GLU A 20 4.75 -15.14 15.78
N ILE A 21 4.51 -13.86 16.01
CA ILE A 21 3.49 -13.09 15.28
C ILE A 21 3.79 -13.05 13.79
N GLN A 22 5.03 -12.83 13.42
CA GLN A 22 5.46 -12.78 12.02
C GLN A 22 5.33 -14.14 11.32
N LYS A 23 5.61 -15.22 12.02
CA LYS A 23 5.36 -16.59 11.52
C LYS A 23 3.86 -16.81 11.29
N GLU A 24 3.04 -16.40 12.24
CA GLU A 24 1.60 -16.51 12.17
C GLU A 24 1.01 -15.72 10.99
N ILE A 25 1.46 -14.48 10.78
CA ILE A 25 1.10 -13.69 9.60
C ILE A 25 1.46 -14.42 8.31
N LYS A 26 2.70 -14.94 8.21
CA LYS A 26 3.18 -15.65 7.03
C LYS A 26 2.38 -16.93 6.77
N GLU A 27 2.15 -17.74 7.80
CA GLU A 27 1.42 -19.01 7.71
C GLU A 27 -0.05 -18.78 7.34
N ASN A 28 -0.73 -17.87 8.02
CA ASN A 28 -2.13 -17.57 7.76
C ASN A 28 -2.34 -16.97 6.38
N SER A 29 -1.54 -15.98 5.98
CA SER A 29 -1.65 -15.39 4.65
C SER A 29 -1.33 -16.40 3.55
N THR A 30 -0.32 -17.27 3.74
CA THR A 30 0.00 -18.36 2.81
C THR A 30 -1.18 -19.31 2.66
N LYS A 31 -1.79 -19.72 3.77
CA LYS A 31 -2.95 -20.63 3.75
C LYS A 31 -4.12 -20.00 2.99
N VAL A 32 -4.48 -18.77 3.35
CA VAL A 32 -5.61 -18.04 2.74
C VAL A 32 -5.40 -17.89 1.24
N LEU A 33 -4.21 -17.46 0.79
CA LEU A 33 -3.95 -17.25 -0.63
C LEU A 33 -3.88 -18.58 -1.40
N LYS A 34 -3.29 -19.62 -0.81
CA LYS A 34 -3.23 -20.94 -1.41
C LYS A 34 -4.60 -21.57 -1.66
N GLU A 35 -5.56 -21.30 -0.76
CA GLU A 35 -6.93 -21.81 -0.86
C GLU A 35 -7.78 -21.03 -1.88
N ASN A 36 -7.38 -19.80 -2.23
CA ASN A 36 -8.20 -18.88 -3.04
C ASN A 36 -7.57 -18.48 -4.37
N ILE A 37 -6.29 -18.77 -4.62
CA ILE A 37 -5.61 -18.40 -5.86
C ILE A 37 -5.09 -19.64 -6.57
N ASP A 38 -5.53 -19.81 -7.82
CA ASP A 38 -4.92 -20.68 -8.81
C ASP A 38 -4.08 -19.84 -9.77
N LEU A 39 -2.79 -20.17 -9.90
CA LEU A 39 -1.87 -19.42 -10.74
C LEU A 39 -2.20 -19.50 -12.23
N LEU A 40 -2.75 -20.61 -12.70
CA LEU A 40 -3.16 -20.76 -14.10
C LEU A 40 -4.39 -19.89 -14.39
N GLU A 41 -5.35 -19.87 -13.46
CA GLU A 41 -6.51 -18.97 -13.56
C GLU A 41 -6.08 -17.50 -13.51
N THR A 42 -5.12 -17.16 -12.65
CA THR A 42 -4.56 -15.81 -12.58
C THR A 42 -3.90 -15.40 -13.91
N LEU A 43 -3.13 -16.30 -14.55
CA LEU A 43 -2.57 -16.04 -15.87
C LEU A 43 -3.65 -15.82 -16.93
N GLN A 44 -4.71 -16.65 -16.91
CA GLN A 44 -5.84 -16.45 -17.82
C GLN A 44 -6.53 -15.11 -17.62
N LYS A 45 -6.71 -14.69 -16.36
CA LYS A 45 -7.25 -13.34 -16.03
C LYS A 45 -6.38 -12.21 -16.59
N VAL A 46 -5.04 -12.38 -16.58
CA VAL A 46 -4.12 -11.40 -17.22
C VAL A 46 -4.32 -11.37 -18.73
N ASP A 47 -4.39 -12.53 -19.39
CA ASP A 47 -4.64 -12.62 -20.84
C ASP A 47 -6.00 -12.00 -21.24
N ASP A 48 -6.99 -12.14 -20.36
CA ASP A 48 -8.34 -11.56 -20.52
C ASP A 48 -8.40 -10.07 -20.16
N ASN A 49 -7.26 -9.42 -19.86
CA ASN A 49 -7.14 -8.03 -19.44
C ASN A 49 -7.94 -7.70 -18.17
N CYS A 50 -7.98 -8.62 -17.21
CA CYS A 50 -8.55 -8.35 -15.89
C CYS A 50 -7.84 -7.17 -15.22
N ARG A 51 -8.58 -6.15 -14.83
CA ARG A 51 -8.04 -4.92 -14.22
C ARG A 51 -7.91 -5.04 -12.71
N LEU A 52 -8.81 -5.80 -12.10
CA LEU A 52 -8.89 -6.03 -10.67
C LEU A 52 -9.53 -7.40 -10.42
N ASP A 53 -8.89 -8.24 -9.64
CA ASP A 53 -9.52 -9.44 -9.11
C ASP A 53 -10.35 -9.07 -7.89
N GLU A 54 -11.62 -8.76 -8.12
CA GLU A 54 -12.55 -8.30 -7.08
C GLU A 54 -12.70 -9.32 -5.94
N ASN A 55 -12.63 -10.63 -6.24
CA ASN A 55 -12.76 -11.67 -5.24
C ASN A 55 -11.56 -11.68 -4.30
N ILE A 56 -10.36 -11.57 -4.85
CA ILE A 56 -9.13 -11.51 -4.04
C ILE A 56 -9.03 -10.14 -3.32
N TRP A 57 -9.48 -9.06 -3.97
CA TRP A 57 -9.51 -7.76 -3.30
C TRP A 57 -10.44 -7.77 -2.08
N LYS A 58 -11.64 -8.33 -2.22
CA LYS A 58 -12.57 -8.52 -1.11
C LYS A 58 -11.98 -9.38 0.00
N LEU A 59 -11.29 -10.46 -0.33
CA LEU A 59 -10.58 -11.31 0.62
C LEU A 59 -9.53 -10.52 1.42
N VAL A 60 -8.73 -9.68 0.75
CA VAL A 60 -7.72 -8.81 1.39
C VAL A 60 -8.36 -7.86 2.40
N ILE A 61 -9.53 -7.29 2.05
CA ILE A 61 -10.30 -6.42 2.93
C ILE A 61 -10.81 -7.20 4.15
N GLU A 62 -11.44 -8.34 3.93
CA GLU A 62 -11.99 -9.20 4.99
C GLU A 62 -10.91 -9.69 5.98
N GLN A 63 -9.68 -9.89 5.51
CA GLN A 63 -8.53 -10.24 6.33
C GLN A 63 -7.92 -9.03 7.08
N GLY A 64 -8.37 -7.82 6.83
CA GLY A 64 -7.84 -6.61 7.46
C GLY A 64 -6.42 -6.22 7.01
N TRP A 65 -5.95 -6.77 5.88
CA TRP A 65 -4.55 -6.56 5.46
C TRP A 65 -4.23 -5.12 5.06
N LEU A 66 -5.24 -4.34 4.68
CA LEU A 66 -5.06 -2.91 4.39
C LEU A 66 -4.78 -2.07 5.65
N ALA A 67 -5.25 -2.55 6.81
CA ALA A 67 -5.13 -1.87 8.09
C ALA A 67 -3.92 -2.33 8.92
N LEU A 68 -3.13 -3.30 8.42
CA LEU A 68 -2.13 -4.05 9.19
C LEU A 68 -1.15 -3.13 9.94
N ASP A 69 -0.50 -2.21 9.25
CA ASP A 69 0.55 -1.31 9.78
C ASP A 69 0.06 0.11 10.11
N ILE A 70 -1.25 0.30 10.19
CA ILE A 70 -1.85 1.56 10.61
C ILE A 70 -1.93 1.58 12.14
N PRO A 71 -1.60 2.70 12.81
CA PRO A 71 -1.77 2.83 14.25
C PRO A 71 -3.21 2.55 14.71
N GLU A 72 -3.39 1.91 15.86
CA GLU A 72 -4.72 1.65 16.44
C GLU A 72 -5.51 2.95 16.67
N SER A 73 -4.84 4.06 16.99
CA SER A 73 -5.46 5.38 17.13
C SER A 73 -6.08 5.92 15.84
N GLU A 74 -5.67 5.38 14.68
CA GLU A 74 -6.16 5.73 13.36
C GLU A 74 -7.05 4.62 12.74
N GLY A 75 -7.47 3.66 13.57
CA GLY A 75 -8.36 2.57 13.16
C GLY A 75 -7.66 1.36 12.56
N GLY A 76 -6.34 1.26 12.69
CA GLY A 76 -5.55 0.14 12.21
C GLY A 76 -5.28 -0.95 13.24
N LEU A 77 -4.43 -1.92 12.88
CA LEU A 77 -4.06 -3.06 13.71
C LEU A 77 -2.75 -2.85 14.48
N GLY A 78 -2.03 -1.77 14.24
CA GLY A 78 -0.83 -1.38 14.99
C GLY A 78 0.41 -2.25 14.77
N PHE A 79 0.43 -3.09 13.74
CA PHE A 79 1.60 -3.88 13.38
C PHE A 79 2.70 -3.00 12.75
N SER A 80 3.86 -3.58 12.50
CA SER A 80 4.99 -2.84 11.93
C SER A 80 5.06 -2.97 10.41
N ASN A 81 5.83 -2.06 9.78
CA ASN A 81 6.15 -2.16 8.35
C ASN A 81 6.87 -3.48 8.00
N THR A 82 7.59 -4.09 8.96
CA THR A 82 8.20 -5.41 8.77
C THR A 82 7.14 -6.49 8.59
N ASP A 83 6.03 -6.40 9.31
CA ASP A 83 4.92 -7.35 9.23
C ASP A 83 4.19 -7.21 7.88
N THR A 84 4.01 -5.97 7.41
CA THR A 84 3.51 -5.68 6.04
C THR A 84 4.47 -6.20 4.97
N ALA A 85 5.79 -6.14 5.17
CA ALA A 85 6.76 -6.69 4.22
C ALA A 85 6.66 -8.21 4.13
N ILE A 86 6.42 -8.91 5.24
CA ILE A 86 6.21 -10.36 5.27
C ILE A 86 4.93 -10.74 4.49
N LEU A 87 3.84 -10.02 4.72
CA LEU A 87 2.61 -10.19 3.95
C LEU A 87 2.84 -9.94 2.46
N SER A 88 3.59 -8.89 2.12
CA SER A 88 3.91 -8.54 0.73
C SER A 88 4.77 -9.61 0.04
N GLU A 89 5.69 -10.28 0.77
CA GLU A 89 6.44 -11.43 0.26
C GLU A 89 5.49 -12.58 -0.14
N VAL A 90 4.53 -12.90 0.71
CA VAL A 90 3.55 -13.97 0.43
C VAL A 90 2.66 -13.60 -0.76
N LEU A 91 2.16 -12.36 -0.80
CA LEU A 91 1.36 -11.87 -1.93
C LEU A 91 2.15 -11.89 -3.25
N GLY A 92 3.43 -11.50 -3.20
CA GLY A 92 4.32 -11.57 -4.37
C GLY A 92 4.51 -12.99 -4.92
N TYR A 93 4.44 -14.02 -4.08
CA TYR A 93 4.49 -15.41 -4.51
C TYR A 93 3.23 -15.83 -5.31
N TYR A 94 2.06 -15.35 -4.90
CA TYR A 94 0.78 -15.67 -5.53
C TYR A 94 0.37 -14.70 -6.65
N ILE A 95 1.08 -13.59 -6.81
CA ILE A 95 0.86 -12.56 -7.87
C ILE A 95 -0.61 -12.19 -8.12
N PRO A 96 -1.40 -11.86 -7.10
CA PRO A 96 -2.79 -11.47 -7.32
C PRO A 96 -2.90 -10.14 -8.08
N ILE A 97 -3.95 -10.00 -8.90
CA ILE A 97 -4.23 -8.76 -9.64
C ILE A 97 -5.00 -7.79 -8.74
N ILE A 98 -4.30 -7.18 -7.77
CA ILE A 98 -4.88 -6.28 -6.78
C ILE A 98 -4.01 -5.04 -6.54
N PRO A 99 -4.59 -3.88 -6.20
CA PRO A 99 -3.87 -2.63 -5.96
C PRO A 99 -3.24 -2.54 -4.56
N LEU A 100 -2.84 -3.68 -3.94
CA LEU A 100 -2.32 -3.65 -2.57
C LEU A 100 -1.10 -2.75 -2.44
N PHE A 101 -0.14 -2.82 -3.38
CA PHE A 101 1.05 -1.99 -3.30
C PHE A 101 0.73 -0.51 -3.53
N SER A 102 0.00 -0.18 -4.60
CA SER A 102 -0.32 1.22 -4.93
C SER A 102 -1.23 1.88 -3.90
N SER A 103 -2.29 1.20 -3.47
CA SER A 103 -3.29 1.71 -2.54
C SER A 103 -2.92 1.42 -1.08
N GLY A 104 -2.72 0.14 -0.75
CA GLY A 104 -2.53 -0.33 0.62
C GLY A 104 -1.13 -0.08 1.22
N VAL A 105 -0.12 0.23 0.40
CA VAL A 105 1.22 0.58 0.89
C VAL A 105 1.54 2.03 0.58
N VAL A 106 1.60 2.44 -0.68
CA VAL A 106 2.10 3.78 -1.04
C VAL A 106 1.08 4.86 -0.74
N PHE A 107 -0.12 4.80 -1.34
CA PHE A 107 -1.13 5.84 -1.19
C PHE A 107 -1.60 5.97 0.27
N LYS A 108 -1.86 4.87 0.94
CA LYS A 108 -2.20 4.84 2.38
C LYS A 108 -1.17 5.60 3.22
N ASN A 109 0.13 5.38 3.00
CA ASN A 109 1.17 6.08 3.73
C ASN A 109 1.24 7.58 3.39
N LEU A 110 0.94 7.98 2.16
CA LEU A 110 0.79 9.40 1.81
C LEU A 110 -0.37 10.04 2.59
N VAL A 111 -1.51 9.36 2.65
CA VAL A 111 -2.70 9.82 3.41
C VAL A 111 -2.40 9.87 4.90
N LEU A 112 -1.76 8.85 5.47
CA LEU A 112 -1.42 8.79 6.90
C LEU A 112 -0.52 9.96 7.34
N ASN A 113 0.37 10.40 6.44
CA ASN A 113 1.27 11.54 6.68
C ASN A 113 0.70 12.88 6.21
N SER A 114 -0.54 12.94 5.76
CA SER A 114 -1.23 14.17 5.36
C SER A 114 -1.77 14.96 6.55
N ASN A 115 -2.42 16.10 6.29
CA ASN A 115 -3.11 16.85 7.33
C ASN A 115 -4.32 16.04 7.86
N GLU A 116 -4.73 16.38 9.09
CA GLU A 116 -5.79 15.67 9.82
C GLU A 116 -7.13 15.64 9.05
N ASN A 117 -7.50 16.71 8.38
CA ASN A 117 -8.76 16.76 7.64
C ASN A 117 -8.78 15.74 6.48
N ILE A 118 -7.69 15.68 5.71
CA ILE A 118 -7.55 14.72 4.61
C ILE A 118 -7.51 13.30 5.16
N ARG A 119 -6.70 13.08 6.21
CA ARG A 119 -6.55 11.77 6.84
C ARG A 119 -7.86 11.22 7.37
N ASN A 120 -8.63 12.03 8.10
CA ASN A 120 -9.89 11.61 8.69
C ASN A 120 -10.99 11.26 7.67
N ILE A 121 -10.89 11.78 6.44
CA ILE A 121 -11.84 11.47 5.36
C ILE A 121 -11.36 10.25 4.57
N ILE A 122 -10.12 10.29 4.09
CA ILE A 122 -9.66 9.34 3.08
C ILE A 122 -9.16 8.03 3.71
N LEU A 123 -8.49 8.08 4.88
CA LEU A 123 -7.91 6.88 5.47
C LEU A 123 -8.93 5.77 5.78
N PRO A 124 -10.10 6.05 6.36
CA PRO A 124 -11.12 5.03 6.59
C PRO A 124 -11.60 4.36 5.29
N GLU A 125 -11.77 5.12 4.21
CA GLU A 125 -12.22 4.58 2.92
C GLU A 125 -11.17 3.66 2.27
N ILE A 126 -9.87 3.98 2.45
CA ILE A 126 -8.77 3.12 1.99
C ILE A 126 -8.67 1.85 2.84
N ILE A 127 -8.77 1.96 4.17
CA ILE A 127 -8.69 0.81 5.08
C ILE A 127 -9.84 -0.16 4.85
N SER A 128 -11.05 0.36 4.64
CA SER A 128 -12.23 -0.45 4.35
C SER A 128 -12.21 -1.05 2.94
N GLY A 129 -11.31 -0.59 2.08
CA GLY A 129 -11.26 -0.98 0.68
C GLY A 129 -12.44 -0.46 -0.17
N GLU A 130 -13.27 0.45 0.40
CA GLU A 130 -14.36 1.11 -0.33
C GLU A 130 -13.83 1.96 -1.48
N LYS A 131 -12.66 2.57 -1.27
CA LYS A 131 -11.95 3.38 -2.24
C LYS A 131 -10.54 2.86 -2.49
N ILE A 132 -10.10 2.99 -3.71
CA ILE A 132 -8.75 2.63 -4.15
C ILE A 132 -7.98 3.90 -4.44
N GLY A 133 -6.79 4.00 -3.86
CA GLY A 133 -5.85 5.08 -4.14
C GLY A 133 -4.67 4.63 -4.98
N THR A 134 -4.09 5.54 -5.73
CA THR A 134 -2.83 5.29 -6.42
C THR A 134 -1.95 6.54 -6.39
N TYR A 135 -0.73 6.42 -6.85
CA TYR A 135 0.22 7.52 -6.91
C TYR A 135 0.69 7.76 -8.35
N CYS A 136 0.83 9.03 -8.70
CA CYS A 136 1.12 9.50 -10.03
C CYS A 136 2.46 10.23 -10.05
N VAL A 137 3.55 9.52 -10.35
CA VAL A 137 4.91 10.08 -10.30
C VAL A 137 5.45 10.38 -11.69
N TYR A 138 5.37 9.39 -12.59
CA TYR A 138 6.06 9.48 -13.88
C TYR A 138 5.39 10.43 -14.87
N GLU A 139 6.22 11.23 -15.53
CA GLU A 139 5.85 12.10 -16.65
C GLU A 139 6.75 11.79 -17.84
N ASN A 140 6.20 11.93 -19.04
CA ASN A 140 6.90 11.60 -20.29
C ASN A 140 7.35 10.12 -20.32
N ASP A 141 8.27 9.77 -21.22
CA ASP A 141 8.82 8.42 -21.37
C ASP A 141 10.11 8.22 -20.53
N LYS A 142 10.40 9.15 -19.63
CA LYS A 142 11.52 9.05 -18.71
C LYS A 142 11.02 8.50 -17.38
N TYR A 143 11.63 7.42 -16.92
CA TYR A 143 11.40 6.85 -15.60
C TYR A 143 12.14 7.62 -14.49
N SER A 144 12.17 8.95 -14.59
CA SER A 144 12.78 9.79 -13.59
C SER A 144 11.76 10.21 -12.55
N THR A 145 12.17 10.13 -11.29
CA THR A 145 11.41 10.64 -10.14
C THR A 145 12.03 11.93 -9.60
N CYS A 146 13.02 12.50 -10.32
CA CYS A 146 13.64 13.75 -9.94
C CYS A 146 12.66 14.91 -10.11
N SER A 147 12.65 15.83 -9.15
CA SER A 147 11.78 17.01 -9.17
C SER A 147 11.95 17.88 -10.41
N GLU A 148 13.14 17.85 -11.00
CA GLU A 148 13.49 18.60 -12.23
C GLU A 148 12.79 18.07 -13.49
N ASP A 149 12.33 16.82 -13.46
CA ASP A 149 11.63 16.17 -14.58
C ASP A 149 10.09 16.29 -14.45
N ILE A 150 9.58 16.93 -13.37
CA ILE A 150 8.15 17.12 -13.15
C ILE A 150 7.70 18.41 -13.84
N SER A 151 6.81 18.28 -14.81
CA SER A 151 6.20 19.36 -15.57
C SER A 151 4.75 19.65 -15.19
N THR A 152 4.12 18.79 -14.41
CA THR A 152 2.77 19.03 -13.86
C THR A 152 2.78 20.24 -12.95
N ILE A 153 1.89 21.20 -13.20
CA ILE A 153 1.80 22.47 -12.50
C ILE A 153 0.44 22.57 -11.81
N ILE A 154 0.46 23.02 -10.55
CA ILE A 154 -0.73 23.42 -9.82
C ILE A 154 -0.74 24.94 -9.69
N THR A 155 -1.82 25.57 -10.13
CA THR A 155 -2.02 27.02 -10.01
C THR A 155 -3.27 27.32 -9.19
N LYS A 156 -3.18 28.35 -8.34
CA LYS A 156 -4.34 28.81 -7.57
C LYS A 156 -5.09 29.85 -8.39
N ASP A 157 -6.39 29.69 -8.51
CA ASP A 157 -7.28 30.68 -9.09
C ASP A 157 -8.34 31.14 -8.08
N LYS A 158 -9.34 31.92 -8.54
CA LYS A 158 -10.39 32.48 -7.67
C LYS A 158 -11.31 31.43 -7.07
N ASN A 159 -11.41 30.25 -7.68
CA ASN A 159 -12.34 29.17 -7.34
C ASN A 159 -11.65 27.96 -6.68
N GLY A 160 -10.31 28.00 -6.53
CA GLY A 160 -9.55 26.89 -5.95
C GLY A 160 -8.21 26.67 -6.62
N TYR A 161 -7.95 25.43 -7.04
CA TYR A 161 -6.69 25.04 -7.67
C TYR A 161 -6.96 24.40 -9.03
N VAL A 162 -6.13 24.73 -10.00
CA VAL A 162 -6.12 24.11 -11.34
C VAL A 162 -4.84 23.29 -11.46
N LEU A 163 -5.00 21.98 -11.70
CA LEU A 163 -3.92 21.07 -11.99
C LEU A 163 -3.80 20.88 -13.49
N ASN A 164 -2.60 21.13 -14.05
CA ASN A 164 -2.32 20.98 -15.46
C ASN A 164 -1.07 20.13 -15.68
N GLY A 165 -1.22 18.99 -16.35
CA GLY A 165 -0.14 18.06 -16.63
C GLY A 165 -0.63 16.71 -17.10
N GLN A 166 0.31 15.78 -17.29
CA GLN A 166 0.01 14.40 -17.68
C GLN A 166 0.90 13.45 -16.89
N LYS A 167 0.30 12.43 -16.29
CA LYS A 167 1.00 11.33 -15.63
C LYS A 167 0.86 10.06 -16.46
N LYS A 168 1.92 9.25 -16.48
CA LYS A 168 1.99 7.98 -17.23
C LYS A 168 2.31 6.84 -16.30
N TYR A 169 2.02 5.62 -16.74
CA TYR A 169 2.35 4.38 -16.03
C TYR A 169 1.79 4.36 -14.59
N VAL A 170 0.57 4.84 -14.44
CA VAL A 170 -0.11 4.86 -13.14
C VAL A 170 -0.63 3.47 -12.83
N MET A 171 -0.07 2.86 -11.79
CA MET A 171 -0.46 1.50 -11.38
C MET A 171 -1.93 1.49 -10.94
N PHE A 172 -2.75 0.61 -11.54
CA PHE A 172 -4.18 0.51 -11.27
C PHE A 172 -4.95 1.83 -11.42
N GLY A 173 -4.45 2.75 -12.28
CA GLY A 173 -5.07 4.06 -12.46
C GLY A 173 -6.48 4.01 -13.04
N ASP A 174 -6.84 2.94 -13.74
CA ASP A 174 -8.15 2.73 -14.35
C ASP A 174 -9.22 2.19 -13.39
N VAL A 175 -8.81 1.76 -12.18
CA VAL A 175 -9.71 1.31 -11.11
C VAL A 175 -9.58 2.15 -9.84
N SER A 176 -8.74 3.19 -9.85
CA SER A 176 -8.50 4.05 -8.68
C SER A 176 -9.50 5.19 -8.59
N ASP A 177 -9.91 5.50 -7.36
CA ASP A 177 -10.77 6.64 -7.01
C ASP A 177 -9.95 7.89 -6.65
N TYR A 178 -8.76 7.68 -6.07
CA TYR A 178 -7.85 8.73 -5.61
C TYR A 178 -6.50 8.67 -6.31
N PHE A 179 -5.98 9.87 -6.62
CA PHE A 179 -4.72 10.06 -7.34
C PHE A 179 -3.79 11.03 -6.61
#